data_d4e8aeaa602965e464b55c989e91cbe7
#
_entry.id   d4e8aeaa602965e464b55c989e91cbe7
#
_cell.length_a   1.000
_cell.length_b   1.000
_cell.length_c   1.000
_cell.angle_alpha   90.00
_cell.angle_beta   90.00
_cell.angle_gamma   90.00
#
_symmetry.space_group_name_H-M   'P 1'
#
loop_
_entity.id
_entity.type
_entity.pdbx_description
1 polymer ?
#
loop_
_entity_poly.entity_id
_entity_poly.type
_entity_poly.pdbx_seq_one_letter_code
_entity_poly.pdbx_strand_id
1 'polypeptide(L)'
;MFKDTEHLIRLGAVMIVALAVFGVVRAAVVPKSFGQYGHYRADAIADIAARPIAHAGHEVCEGCHTDVVDVKKLGKHVVVPCEACHGAQAKHADDPATIKPPKIDTAVVCSRCHEANSAKPKAFPQVVTAEHSGGLACDTCHQPHRPKIEEEKTTAKTTTEVKK
;
A
#
# COMPACT_ATOMS: atom_id res chain seq x y z
N MET A 1 -29.88 2.26 62.96
CA MET A 1 -28.45 2.01 62.72
C MET A 1 -27.98 2.40 61.30
N PHE A 2 -28.83 2.80 60.36
CA PHE A 2 -28.45 3.12 58.95
C PHE A 2 -28.76 4.55 58.51
N LYS A 3 -29.15 5.43 59.43
CA LYS A 3 -29.59 6.82 59.05
C LYS A 3 -28.46 7.66 58.44
N ASP A 4 -27.24 7.48 58.90
CA ASP A 4 -26.07 8.23 58.43
C ASP A 4 -25.39 7.63 57.19
N THR A 5 -25.84 6.44 56.74
CA THR A 5 -25.28 5.72 55.57
C THR A 5 -26.24 5.62 54.38
N GLU A 6 -27.41 6.27 54.43
CA GLU A 6 -28.42 6.22 53.37
C GLU A 6 -27.85 6.66 52.01
N HIS A 7 -27.01 7.65 51.99
CA HIS A 7 -26.34 8.14 50.76
C HIS A 7 -25.43 7.09 50.15
N LEU A 8 -24.71 6.28 50.96
CA LEU A 8 -23.87 5.18 50.49
C LEU A 8 -24.72 4.05 49.91
N ILE A 9 -25.85 3.74 50.52
CA ILE A 9 -26.76 2.72 50.00
C ILE A 9 -27.37 3.16 48.67
N ARG A 10 -27.78 4.43 48.54
CA ARG A 10 -28.30 5.01 47.29
C ARG A 10 -27.22 5.00 46.20
N LEU A 11 -26.00 5.40 46.52
CA LEU A 11 -24.88 5.37 45.58
C LEU A 11 -24.55 3.92 45.14
N GLY A 12 -24.52 2.98 46.10
CA GLY A 12 -24.34 1.56 45.84
C GLY A 12 -25.42 1.00 44.91
N ALA A 13 -26.68 1.35 45.13
CA ALA A 13 -27.78 0.94 44.27
C ALA A 13 -27.62 1.48 42.84
N VAL A 14 -27.29 2.77 42.69
CA VAL A 14 -27.03 3.38 41.37
C VAL A 14 -25.88 2.68 40.66
N MET A 15 -24.76 2.38 41.35
CA MET A 15 -23.65 1.66 40.80
C MET A 15 -23.99 0.25 40.33
N ILE A 16 -24.78 -0.49 41.12
CA ILE A 16 -25.26 -1.83 40.74
C ILE A 16 -26.14 -1.77 39.50
N VAL A 17 -27.07 -0.84 39.44
CA VAL A 17 -27.92 -0.64 38.26
C VAL A 17 -27.09 -0.27 37.03
N ALA A 18 -26.12 0.63 37.17
CA ALA A 18 -25.25 1.01 36.08
C ALA A 18 -24.41 -0.18 35.55
N LEU A 19 -23.87 -1.00 36.45
CA LEU A 19 -23.14 -2.22 36.08
C LEU A 19 -24.04 -3.27 35.42
N ALA A 20 -25.27 -3.43 35.90
CA ALA A 20 -26.25 -4.33 35.29
C ALA A 20 -26.62 -3.87 33.87
N VAL A 21 -26.91 -2.57 33.69
CA VAL A 21 -27.17 -1.98 32.37
C VAL A 21 -25.97 -2.16 31.46
N PHE A 22 -24.76 -1.85 31.93
CA PHE A 22 -23.54 -2.07 31.17
C PHE A 22 -23.38 -3.53 30.74
N GLY A 23 -23.62 -4.48 31.64
CA GLY A 23 -23.56 -5.92 31.31
C GLY A 23 -24.53 -6.33 30.22
N VAL A 24 -25.80 -5.85 30.31
CA VAL A 24 -26.83 -6.12 29.29
C VAL A 24 -26.45 -5.51 27.94
N VAL A 25 -26.07 -4.24 27.94
CA VAL A 25 -25.65 -3.54 26.70
C VAL A 25 -24.43 -4.24 26.07
N ARG A 26 -23.44 -4.57 26.89
CA ARG A 26 -22.26 -5.30 26.42
C ARG A 26 -22.66 -6.65 25.79
N ALA A 27 -23.52 -7.42 26.44
CA ALA A 27 -23.98 -8.72 25.93
C ALA A 27 -24.74 -8.60 24.61
N ALA A 28 -25.47 -7.50 24.42
CA ALA A 28 -26.25 -7.23 23.21
C ALA A 28 -25.40 -6.71 22.04
N VAL A 29 -24.36 -5.90 22.32
CA VAL A 29 -23.57 -5.20 21.30
C VAL A 29 -22.31 -5.97 20.88
N VAL A 30 -21.69 -6.69 21.82
CA VAL A 30 -20.45 -7.43 21.53
C VAL A 30 -20.76 -8.72 20.79
N PRO A 31 -20.23 -8.93 19.56
CA PRO A 31 -20.45 -10.15 18.79
C PRO A 31 -19.89 -11.38 19.51
N LYS A 32 -20.51 -12.55 19.30
CA LYS A 32 -20.07 -13.83 19.89
C LYS A 32 -18.66 -14.21 19.46
N SER A 33 -18.20 -13.76 18.30
CA SER A 33 -16.87 -14.00 17.76
C SER A 33 -15.78 -13.07 18.35
N PHE A 34 -16.17 -12.10 19.21
CA PHE A 34 -15.19 -11.20 19.81
C PHE A 34 -14.27 -11.94 20.79
N GLY A 35 -12.98 -11.79 20.61
CA GLY A 35 -11.98 -12.42 21.48
C GLY A 35 -11.55 -13.82 21.05
N GLN A 36 -12.13 -14.39 20.00
CA GLN A 36 -11.81 -15.75 19.55
C GLN A 36 -10.34 -15.90 19.10
N TYR A 37 -9.78 -14.89 18.40
CA TYR A 37 -8.40 -14.88 17.93
C TYR A 37 -7.58 -13.70 18.47
N GLY A 38 -8.11 -12.95 19.41
CA GLY A 38 -7.50 -11.74 19.95
C GLY A 38 -8.54 -10.65 20.24
N HIS A 39 -8.12 -9.46 20.65
CA HIS A 39 -9.03 -8.38 21.09
C HIS A 39 -9.73 -7.69 19.91
N TYR A 40 -10.38 -8.46 19.05
CA TYR A 40 -11.15 -8.00 17.90
C TYR A 40 -12.27 -8.96 17.52
N ARG A 41 -13.17 -8.55 16.62
CA ARG A 41 -14.26 -9.37 16.08
C ARG A 41 -13.72 -10.38 15.06
N ALA A 42 -13.68 -11.67 15.41
CA ALA A 42 -13.13 -12.72 14.54
C ALA A 42 -13.88 -12.85 13.19
N ASP A 43 -15.19 -12.61 13.16
CA ASP A 43 -15.98 -12.64 11.92
C ASP A 43 -15.48 -11.66 10.86
N ALA A 44 -14.71 -10.62 11.23
CA ALA A 44 -14.13 -9.68 10.28
C ALA A 44 -13.19 -10.37 9.27
N ILE A 45 -12.55 -11.48 9.67
CA ILE A 45 -11.70 -12.27 8.76
C ILE A 45 -12.57 -12.94 7.70
N ALA A 46 -13.66 -13.57 8.11
CA ALA A 46 -14.59 -14.21 7.20
C ALA A 46 -15.28 -13.18 6.27
N ASP A 47 -15.67 -12.03 6.81
CA ASP A 47 -16.27 -10.93 6.03
C ASP A 47 -15.31 -10.41 4.94
N ILE A 48 -14.00 -10.35 5.24
CA ILE A 48 -12.98 -9.93 4.27
C ILE A 48 -12.71 -11.05 3.27
N ALA A 49 -12.60 -12.29 3.72
CA ALA A 49 -12.35 -13.44 2.86
C ALA A 49 -13.50 -13.72 1.88
N ALA A 50 -14.73 -13.35 2.23
CA ALA A 50 -15.89 -13.49 1.36
C ALA A 50 -15.95 -12.43 0.23
N ARG A 51 -15.10 -11.40 0.27
CA ARG A 51 -15.06 -10.39 -0.79
C ARG A 51 -14.45 -10.97 -2.06
N PRO A 52 -14.89 -10.52 -3.26
CA PRO A 52 -14.24 -10.89 -4.51
C PRO A 52 -12.75 -10.52 -4.48
N ILE A 53 -11.92 -11.39 -5.01
CA ILE A 53 -10.48 -11.12 -5.17
C ILE A 53 -10.32 -9.94 -6.13
N ALA A 54 -9.67 -8.89 -5.66
CA ALA A 54 -9.47 -7.67 -6.44
C ALA A 54 -8.14 -7.68 -7.22
N HIS A 55 -7.14 -8.45 -6.73
CA HIS A 55 -5.82 -8.55 -7.33
C HIS A 55 -5.69 -9.83 -8.17
N ALA A 56 -5.13 -9.70 -9.35
CA ALA A 56 -4.89 -10.83 -10.25
C ALA A 56 -3.66 -11.67 -9.87
N GLY A 57 -2.65 -11.00 -9.28
CA GLY A 57 -1.34 -11.58 -9.04
C GLY A 57 -0.40 -11.44 -10.24
N HIS A 58 0.91 -11.42 -9.96
CA HIS A 58 1.91 -11.14 -11.00
C HIS A 58 2.01 -12.22 -12.08
N GLU A 59 1.80 -13.49 -11.74
CA GLU A 59 1.87 -14.60 -12.69
C GLU A 59 0.87 -14.46 -13.83
N VAL A 60 -0.34 -13.98 -13.53
CA VAL A 60 -1.38 -13.73 -14.53
C VAL A 60 -0.96 -12.59 -15.47
N CYS A 61 -0.37 -11.53 -14.91
CA CYS A 61 0.13 -10.41 -15.70
C CYS A 61 1.26 -10.83 -16.64
N GLU A 62 2.20 -11.64 -16.14
CA GLU A 62 3.36 -12.13 -16.88
C GLU A 62 3.00 -13.00 -18.07
N GLY A 63 1.89 -13.73 -17.99
CA GLY A 63 1.40 -14.58 -19.08
C GLY A 63 1.02 -13.82 -20.36
N CYS A 64 0.61 -12.53 -20.23
CA CYS A 64 0.21 -11.70 -21.36
C CYS A 64 1.21 -10.56 -21.67
N HIS A 65 1.89 -10.01 -20.64
CA HIS A 65 2.80 -8.86 -20.75
C HIS A 65 4.28 -9.26 -20.70
N THR A 66 4.66 -10.26 -21.50
CA THR A 66 6.02 -10.82 -21.52
C THR A 66 7.10 -9.80 -21.86
N ASP A 67 6.82 -8.90 -22.80
CA ASP A 67 7.71 -7.80 -23.22
C ASP A 67 8.03 -6.84 -22.06
N VAL A 68 7.00 -6.47 -21.30
CA VAL A 68 7.17 -5.62 -20.10
C VAL A 68 7.96 -6.35 -19.01
N VAL A 69 7.70 -7.64 -18.83
CA VAL A 69 8.42 -8.48 -17.87
C VAL A 69 9.91 -8.55 -18.18
N ASP A 70 10.27 -8.71 -19.46
CA ASP A 70 11.67 -8.80 -19.87
C ASP A 70 12.41 -7.46 -19.63
N VAL A 71 11.77 -6.33 -19.90
CA VAL A 71 12.32 -5.01 -19.55
C VAL A 71 12.49 -4.87 -18.02
N LYS A 72 11.48 -5.29 -17.26
CA LYS A 72 11.48 -5.19 -15.80
C LYS A 72 12.58 -6.04 -15.15
N LYS A 73 12.87 -7.23 -15.69
CA LYS A 73 13.96 -8.10 -15.22
C LYS A 73 15.34 -7.43 -15.27
N LEU A 74 15.53 -6.47 -16.17
CA LEU A 74 16.77 -5.70 -16.27
C LEU A 74 16.84 -4.54 -15.28
N GLY A 75 15.74 -4.23 -14.59
CA GLY A 75 15.61 -3.10 -13.67
C GLY A 75 15.71 -3.47 -12.20
N LYS A 76 15.74 -2.44 -11.34
CA LYS A 76 15.75 -2.62 -9.88
C LYS A 76 14.35 -2.90 -9.30
N HIS A 77 13.29 -2.71 -10.09
CA HIS A 77 11.91 -3.00 -9.70
C HIS A 77 11.50 -4.47 -9.94
N VAL A 78 12.45 -5.36 -10.22
CA VAL A 78 12.17 -6.79 -10.50
C VAL A 78 11.31 -7.46 -9.45
N VAL A 79 11.52 -7.14 -8.16
CA VAL A 79 10.75 -7.69 -7.03
C VAL A 79 9.47 -6.92 -6.69
N VAL A 80 9.22 -5.77 -7.33
CA VAL A 80 8.02 -4.98 -7.08
C VAL A 80 6.86 -5.59 -7.87
N PRO A 81 5.74 -6.00 -7.24
CA PRO A 81 4.61 -6.56 -7.97
C PRO A 81 3.96 -5.52 -8.89
N CYS A 82 3.43 -5.97 -10.02
CA CYS A 82 2.81 -5.09 -11.04
C CYS A 82 1.70 -4.21 -10.42
N GLU A 83 0.85 -4.81 -9.61
CA GLU A 83 -0.28 -4.15 -8.97
C GLU A 83 0.11 -3.18 -7.85
N ALA A 84 1.38 -3.14 -7.41
CA ALA A 84 1.85 -2.08 -6.51
C ALA A 84 1.78 -0.69 -7.16
N CYS A 85 1.95 -0.64 -8.48
CA CYS A 85 1.86 0.58 -9.27
C CYS A 85 0.54 0.67 -10.04
N HIS A 86 0.09 -0.44 -10.65
CA HIS A 86 -1.09 -0.50 -11.50
C HIS A 86 -2.41 -0.66 -10.73
N GLY A 87 -2.35 -0.90 -9.40
CA GLY A 87 -3.54 -1.18 -8.61
C GLY A 87 -4.13 -2.55 -8.90
N ALA A 88 -5.28 -2.84 -8.30
CA ALA A 88 -5.97 -4.11 -8.42
C ALA A 88 -6.52 -4.32 -9.84
N GLN A 89 -6.13 -5.40 -10.52
CA GLN A 89 -6.40 -5.63 -11.95
C GLN A 89 -7.09 -6.98 -12.23
N ALA A 90 -7.72 -7.62 -11.25
CA ALA A 90 -8.41 -8.89 -11.49
C ALA A 90 -9.43 -8.80 -12.63
N LYS A 91 -10.21 -7.72 -12.68
CA LYS A 91 -11.19 -7.51 -13.74
C LYS A 91 -10.57 -7.38 -15.12
N HIS A 92 -9.41 -6.69 -15.23
CA HIS A 92 -8.69 -6.61 -16.50
C HIS A 92 -8.13 -7.98 -16.90
N ALA A 93 -7.62 -8.75 -15.95
CA ALA A 93 -7.11 -10.08 -16.22
C ALA A 93 -8.21 -11.04 -16.71
N ASP A 94 -9.43 -10.90 -16.18
CA ASP A 94 -10.60 -11.70 -16.59
C ASP A 94 -11.13 -11.29 -17.98
N ASP A 95 -11.15 -10.00 -18.28
CA ASP A 95 -11.63 -9.48 -19.57
C ASP A 95 -10.70 -8.36 -20.10
N PRO A 96 -9.54 -8.71 -20.65
CA PRO A 96 -8.53 -7.74 -21.09
C PRO A 96 -8.95 -7.01 -22.38
N ALA A 97 -9.92 -7.51 -23.12
CA ALA A 97 -10.40 -6.86 -24.34
C ALA A 97 -11.24 -5.63 -24.02
N THR A 98 -12.13 -5.74 -23.04
CA THR A 98 -13.12 -4.71 -22.71
C THR A 98 -12.63 -3.80 -21.56
N ILE A 99 -12.02 -4.38 -20.51
CA ILE A 99 -11.61 -3.65 -19.32
C ILE A 99 -10.15 -3.23 -19.44
N LYS A 100 -9.91 -1.93 -19.55
CA LYS A 100 -8.54 -1.38 -19.60
C LYS A 100 -8.11 -0.85 -18.24
N PRO A 101 -6.84 -1.04 -17.85
CA PRO A 101 -6.29 -0.44 -16.65
C PRO A 101 -6.39 1.08 -16.68
N PRO A 102 -6.63 1.74 -15.53
CA PRO A 102 -6.59 3.20 -15.46
C PRO A 102 -5.17 3.71 -15.76
N LYS A 103 -5.09 4.90 -16.35
CA LYS A 103 -3.81 5.58 -16.52
C LYS A 103 -3.22 5.92 -15.15
N ILE A 104 -1.94 5.60 -14.97
CA ILE A 104 -1.22 5.85 -13.72
C ILE A 104 -0.71 7.28 -13.70
N ASP A 105 -0.90 7.96 -12.58
CA ASP A 105 -0.18 9.19 -12.28
C ASP A 105 1.18 8.83 -11.67
N THR A 106 2.22 8.94 -12.48
CA THR A 106 3.58 8.56 -12.09
C THR A 106 4.15 9.46 -11.00
N ALA A 107 3.74 10.73 -10.94
CA ALA A 107 4.16 11.63 -9.86
C ALA A 107 3.67 11.12 -8.50
N VAL A 108 2.41 10.67 -8.43
CA VAL A 108 1.81 10.13 -7.21
C VAL A 108 2.34 8.74 -6.87
N VAL A 109 2.41 7.84 -7.84
CA VAL A 109 2.78 6.43 -7.57
C VAL A 109 4.24 6.29 -7.20
N CYS A 110 5.15 6.99 -7.87
CA CYS A 110 6.58 6.92 -7.58
C CYS A 110 6.92 7.55 -6.22
N SER A 111 6.33 8.71 -5.92
CA SER A 111 6.58 9.43 -4.66
C SER A 111 6.13 8.66 -3.42
N ARG A 112 5.14 7.76 -3.50
CA ARG A 112 4.75 6.89 -2.37
C ARG A 112 5.95 6.15 -1.77
N CYS A 113 6.88 5.73 -2.62
CA CYS A 113 8.08 5.03 -2.19
C CYS A 113 9.32 5.90 -2.22
N HIS A 114 9.47 6.81 -3.19
CA HIS A 114 10.71 7.54 -3.45
C HIS A 114 10.76 8.95 -2.85
N GLU A 115 9.65 9.50 -2.34
CA GLU A 115 9.71 10.78 -1.60
C GLU A 115 10.59 10.65 -0.36
N ALA A 116 11.46 11.64 -0.14
CA ALA A 116 12.41 11.65 0.96
C ALA A 116 11.71 11.58 2.32
N ASN A 117 12.14 10.64 3.15
CA ASN A 117 11.59 10.41 4.48
C ASN A 117 12.70 9.93 5.42
N SER A 118 12.82 10.59 6.58
CA SER A 118 13.83 10.26 7.58
C SER A 118 13.71 8.84 8.16
N ALA A 119 12.54 8.21 8.07
CA ALA A 119 12.31 6.84 8.54
C ALA A 119 12.79 5.77 7.54
N LYS A 120 13.08 6.13 6.29
CA LYS A 120 13.56 5.19 5.28
C LYS A 120 15.08 4.98 5.41
N PRO A 121 15.58 3.77 5.07
CA PRO A 121 17.02 3.51 5.04
C PRO A 121 17.74 4.46 4.08
N LYS A 122 18.93 4.94 4.46
CA LYS A 122 19.75 5.83 3.60
C LYS A 122 20.14 5.21 2.26
N ALA A 123 20.25 3.87 2.21
CA ALA A 123 20.55 3.14 0.98
C ALA A 123 19.35 3.03 0.02
N PHE A 124 18.14 3.34 0.47
CA PHE A 124 16.97 3.36 -0.39
C PHE A 124 16.95 4.64 -1.23
N PRO A 125 16.77 4.55 -2.56
CA PRO A 125 16.74 5.74 -3.42
C PRO A 125 15.58 6.67 -3.04
N GLN A 126 15.92 7.89 -2.65
CA GLN A 126 14.95 8.90 -2.21
C GLN A 126 15.28 10.24 -2.88
N VAL A 127 14.23 11.00 -3.17
CA VAL A 127 14.33 12.33 -3.76
C VAL A 127 13.32 13.27 -3.08
N VAL A 128 13.64 14.54 -3.01
CA VAL A 128 12.67 15.58 -2.70
C VAL A 128 12.01 15.96 -4.01
N THR A 129 10.79 15.45 -4.26
CA THR A 129 10.14 15.54 -5.57
C THR A 129 9.97 16.98 -6.06
N ALA A 130 9.69 17.91 -5.17
CA ALA A 130 9.56 19.33 -5.50
C ALA A 130 10.85 19.95 -6.10
N GLU A 131 12.03 19.46 -5.67
CA GLU A 131 13.33 19.96 -6.12
C GLU A 131 13.85 19.18 -7.31
N HIS A 132 13.62 17.85 -7.32
CA HIS A 132 14.17 16.94 -8.32
C HIS A 132 13.48 17.07 -9.68
N SER A 133 12.16 17.05 -9.71
CA SER A 133 11.39 16.93 -10.96
C SER A 133 11.05 18.28 -11.61
N GLY A 134 11.18 19.39 -10.90
CA GLY A 134 10.74 20.70 -11.37
C GLY A 134 9.25 20.74 -11.79
N GLY A 135 8.42 19.86 -11.21
CA GLY A 135 7.00 19.72 -11.52
C GLY A 135 6.69 18.78 -12.69
N LEU A 136 7.70 18.16 -13.32
CA LEU A 136 7.51 17.17 -14.37
C LEU A 136 7.11 15.81 -13.80
N ALA A 137 6.35 15.03 -14.57
CA ALA A 137 6.03 13.65 -14.24
C ALA A 137 7.28 12.78 -14.29
N CYS A 138 7.38 11.80 -13.40
CA CYS A 138 8.59 10.97 -13.24
C CYS A 138 8.95 10.19 -14.50
N ASP A 139 7.96 9.72 -15.26
CA ASP A 139 8.12 8.99 -16.51
C ASP A 139 8.60 9.86 -17.69
N THR A 140 8.70 11.16 -17.50
CA THR A 140 9.34 12.05 -18.49
C THR A 140 10.82 11.73 -18.66
N CYS A 141 11.50 11.32 -17.57
CA CYS A 141 12.92 11.00 -17.57
C CYS A 141 13.20 9.53 -17.23
N HIS A 142 12.34 8.89 -16.45
CA HIS A 142 12.54 7.51 -15.97
C HIS A 142 11.56 6.55 -16.62
N GLN A 143 12.05 5.47 -17.22
CA GLN A 143 11.18 4.38 -17.68
C GLN A 143 10.63 3.62 -16.48
N PRO A 144 9.32 3.53 -16.24
CA PRO A 144 8.77 2.95 -15.00
C PRO A 144 9.22 1.50 -14.71
N HIS A 145 9.35 0.67 -15.74
CA HIS A 145 9.77 -0.72 -15.60
C HIS A 145 11.30 -0.89 -15.47
N ARG A 146 12.07 0.10 -15.93
CA ARG A 146 13.54 0.15 -15.83
C ARG A 146 13.98 1.58 -15.48
N PRO A 147 13.72 2.04 -14.23
CA PRO A 147 13.81 3.47 -13.91
C PRO A 147 15.24 4.03 -13.84
N LYS A 148 16.28 3.19 -13.84
CA LYS A 148 17.65 3.67 -13.84
C LYS A 148 17.99 4.34 -15.18
N ILE A 149 18.36 5.61 -15.12
CA ILE A 149 18.93 6.31 -16.26
C ILE A 149 20.35 5.78 -16.45
N GLU A 150 20.62 5.19 -17.63
CA GLU A 150 21.98 4.81 -18.00
C GLU A 150 22.68 6.07 -18.51
N GLU A 151 23.69 6.53 -17.80
CA GLU A 151 24.61 7.54 -18.31
C GLU A 151 25.30 6.93 -19.54
N GLU A 152 25.01 7.49 -20.72
CA GLU A 152 25.74 7.17 -21.93
C GLU A 152 27.19 7.60 -21.69
N LYS A 153 28.10 6.64 -21.51
CA LYS A 153 29.53 6.92 -21.48
C LYS A 153 29.91 7.43 -22.86
N THR A 154 29.87 8.74 -23.02
CA THR A 154 30.43 9.43 -24.17
C THR A 154 31.94 9.18 -24.12
N THR A 155 32.38 8.09 -24.73
CA THR A 155 33.80 7.91 -25.08
C THR A 155 34.11 8.92 -26.18
N ALA A 156 34.37 10.15 -25.79
CA ALA A 156 35.05 11.11 -26.66
C ALA A 156 36.46 10.58 -26.95
N LYS A 157 36.61 9.85 -28.07
CA LYS A 157 37.89 9.46 -28.63
C LYS A 157 38.52 10.74 -29.20
N THR A 158 39.28 11.43 -28.36
CA THR A 158 40.14 12.53 -28.80
C THR A 158 41.24 11.90 -29.65
N THR A 159 41.04 11.91 -30.96
CA THR A 159 42.09 11.61 -31.94
C THR A 159 42.92 12.87 -32.07
N THR A 160 43.99 12.96 -31.30
CA THR A 160 45.02 13.95 -31.53
C THR A 160 45.97 13.38 -32.59
N GLU A 161 45.70 13.64 -33.85
CA GLU A 161 46.71 13.49 -34.90
C GLU A 161 47.67 14.70 -34.83
N VAL A 162 48.83 14.46 -34.25
CA VAL A 162 49.97 15.35 -34.43
C VAL A 162 50.60 15.01 -35.79
N LYS A 163 50.43 15.87 -36.72
CA LYS A 163 51.13 15.84 -38.01
C LYS A 163 52.47 16.54 -37.85
N LYS A 164 53.49 15.84 -38.19
CA LYS A 164 54.82 16.36 -38.45
C LYS A 164 55.09 16.29 -39.94
#